data_df5727a56c2bc21c8c651a4b99516aa7
#
_entry.id   df5727a56c2bc21c8c651a4b99516aa7
#
_cell.length_a   1.000
_cell.length_b   1.000
_cell.length_c   1.000
_cell.angle_alpha   90.00
_cell.angle_beta   90.00
_cell.angle_gamma   90.00
#
_symmetry.space_group_name_H-M   'P 1'
#
loop_
_entity.id
_entity.type
_entity.pdbx_description
1 polymer ?
#
loop_
_entity_poly.entity_id
_entity_poly.type
_entity_poly.pdbx_seq_one_letter_code
_entity_poly.pdbx_strand_id
1 'polypeptide(L)'
;MKYLDQYKEIHEKSIHYGGGNALSVQAHFIQKMIEETESKTLLDFGCGKADYENNKIHNRWFHNILPERYDFAIPKWSKMPKGTFDGVFSVDVMEHIPEEEVDDVLKTHFEKANKFVFLGISTQLANQILPNGENAHCTVEDQDWWTSKIVKANIKKI
;
A
#
# COMPACT_ATOMS: atom_id res chain seq x y z
N MET A 1 3.65 -15.15 -2.30
CA MET A 1 2.31 -14.62 -2.01
C MET A 1 1.25 -15.53 -2.60
N LYS A 2 0.36 -16.03 -1.77
CA LYS A 2 -0.64 -17.08 -2.09
C LYS A 2 -1.61 -16.72 -3.23
N TYR A 3 -2.01 -15.45 -3.36
CA TYR A 3 -2.99 -15.02 -4.35
C TYR A 3 -2.41 -14.19 -5.50
N LEU A 4 -1.09 -14.21 -5.70
CA LEU A 4 -0.42 -13.36 -6.68
C LEU A 4 -1.02 -13.48 -8.10
N ASP A 5 -1.26 -14.71 -8.57
CA ASP A 5 -1.81 -14.92 -9.92
C ASP A 5 -3.26 -14.45 -10.04
N GLN A 6 -4.05 -14.54 -8.95
CA GLN A 6 -5.41 -14.04 -8.89
C GLN A 6 -5.44 -12.50 -9.02
N TYR A 7 -4.55 -11.81 -8.30
CA TYR A 7 -4.46 -10.34 -8.39
C TYR A 7 -3.93 -9.87 -9.75
N LYS A 8 -2.95 -10.58 -10.34
CA LYS A 8 -2.49 -10.28 -11.71
C LYS A 8 -3.65 -10.37 -12.70
N GLU A 9 -4.43 -11.45 -12.64
CA GLU A 9 -5.57 -11.66 -13.52
C GLU A 9 -6.63 -10.56 -13.39
N ILE A 10 -6.95 -10.09 -12.17
CA ILE A 10 -7.89 -8.99 -11.96
C ILE A 10 -7.34 -7.69 -12.54
N HIS A 11 -6.08 -7.37 -12.29
CA HIS A 11 -5.45 -6.17 -12.83
C HIS A 11 -5.44 -6.14 -14.37
N GLU A 12 -5.28 -7.30 -15.00
CA GLU A 12 -5.34 -7.41 -16.46
C GLU A 12 -6.76 -7.25 -17.01
N LYS A 13 -7.76 -7.83 -16.34
CA LYS A 13 -9.16 -7.86 -16.80
C LYS A 13 -9.96 -6.61 -16.46
N SER A 14 -9.62 -5.90 -15.39
CA SER A 14 -10.35 -4.72 -14.92
C SER A 14 -9.51 -3.45 -15.05
N ILE A 15 -9.97 -2.51 -15.87
CA ILE A 15 -9.34 -1.19 -16.01
C ILE A 15 -9.48 -0.32 -14.75
N HIS A 16 -10.46 -0.60 -13.91
CA HIS A 16 -10.76 0.18 -12.71
C HIS A 16 -10.06 -0.35 -11.44
N TYR A 17 -9.72 -1.64 -11.41
CA TYR A 17 -9.07 -2.25 -10.26
C TYR A 17 -7.63 -1.72 -10.10
N GLY A 18 -7.27 -1.29 -8.89
CA GLY A 18 -5.96 -0.69 -8.60
C GLY A 18 -5.78 0.72 -9.21
N GLY A 19 -6.86 1.42 -9.55
CA GLY A 19 -6.83 2.75 -10.16
C GLY A 19 -6.48 3.91 -9.24
N GLY A 20 -6.25 3.67 -7.93
CA GLY A 20 -5.80 4.70 -6.99
C GLY A 20 -6.90 5.60 -6.40
N ASN A 21 -8.17 5.23 -6.52
CA ASN A 21 -9.27 6.03 -5.95
C ASN A 21 -9.17 6.14 -4.42
N ALA A 22 -8.83 5.06 -3.72
CA ALA A 22 -8.62 5.05 -2.28
C ALA A 22 -7.50 6.01 -1.87
N LEU A 23 -6.40 6.06 -2.62
CA LEU A 23 -5.31 7.00 -2.38
C LEU A 23 -5.79 8.45 -2.50
N SER A 24 -6.61 8.78 -3.49
CA SER A 24 -7.13 10.14 -3.66
C SER A 24 -7.91 10.64 -2.45
N VAL A 25 -8.64 9.76 -1.78
CA VAL A 25 -9.40 10.09 -0.55
C VAL A 25 -8.48 10.30 0.65
N GLN A 26 -7.38 9.55 0.75
CA GLN A 26 -6.51 9.54 1.92
C GLN A 26 -5.24 10.41 1.76
N ALA A 27 -5.00 10.97 0.58
CA ALA A 27 -3.77 11.70 0.25
C ALA A 27 -3.46 12.87 1.19
N HIS A 28 -4.49 13.52 1.74
CA HIS A 28 -4.32 14.63 2.69
C HIS A 28 -3.71 14.20 4.03
N PHE A 29 -3.92 12.96 4.48
CA PHE A 29 -3.25 12.43 5.67
C PHE A 29 -1.76 12.19 5.41
N ILE A 30 -1.43 11.67 4.22
CA ILE A 30 -0.04 11.48 3.79
C ILE A 30 0.66 12.83 3.66
N GLN A 31 -0.01 13.85 3.11
CA GLN A 31 0.51 15.21 3.05
C GLN A 31 0.91 15.73 4.43
N LYS A 32 0.04 15.57 5.42
CA LYS A 32 0.34 15.98 6.80
C LYS A 32 1.60 15.28 7.34
N MET A 33 1.75 13.97 7.10
CA MET A 33 2.95 13.26 7.51
C MET A 33 4.22 13.77 6.82
N ILE A 34 4.14 14.09 5.51
CA ILE A 34 5.25 14.67 4.76
C ILE A 34 5.68 16.01 5.39
N GLU A 35 4.71 16.87 5.70
CA GLU A 35 4.95 18.19 6.30
C GLU A 35 5.57 18.09 7.71
N GLU A 36 4.97 17.29 8.59
CA GLU A 36 5.44 17.11 9.97
C GLU A 36 6.83 16.47 10.06
N THR A 37 7.19 15.62 9.10
CA THR A 37 8.48 14.92 9.09
C THR A 37 9.49 15.53 8.12
N GLU A 38 9.14 16.59 7.40
CA GLU A 38 9.96 17.21 6.35
C GLU A 38 10.50 16.19 5.34
N SER A 39 9.66 15.25 4.93
CA SER A 39 10.04 14.14 4.06
C SER A 39 10.32 14.61 2.63
N LYS A 40 11.30 13.96 1.97
CA LYS A 40 11.76 14.27 0.60
C LYS A 40 11.64 13.08 -0.35
N THR A 41 11.53 11.87 0.16
CA THR A 41 11.42 10.64 -0.63
C THR A 41 10.26 9.79 -0.14
N LEU A 42 9.52 9.20 -1.08
CA LEU A 42 8.33 8.40 -0.79
C LEU A 42 8.37 7.06 -1.54
N LEU A 43 7.84 6.03 -0.91
CA LEU A 43 7.52 4.75 -1.54
C LEU A 43 6.01 4.49 -1.46
N ASP A 44 5.37 4.32 -2.60
CA ASP A 44 4.00 3.81 -2.74
C ASP A 44 4.05 2.28 -2.84
N PHE A 45 3.72 1.63 -1.72
CA PHE A 45 3.76 0.17 -1.60
C PHE A 45 2.38 -0.41 -1.90
N GLY A 46 2.26 -1.21 -2.94
CA GLY A 46 0.97 -1.65 -3.48
C GLY A 46 0.34 -0.59 -4.37
N CYS A 47 1.16 0.04 -5.21
CA CYS A 47 0.78 1.20 -6.01
C CYS A 47 -0.30 0.91 -7.09
N GLY A 48 -0.62 -0.36 -7.35
CA GLY A 48 -1.53 -0.73 -8.42
C GLY A 48 -1.08 -0.17 -9.76
N LYS A 49 -1.99 0.41 -10.52
CA LYS A 49 -1.72 1.03 -11.83
C LYS A 49 -1.01 2.38 -11.75
N ALA A 50 -0.94 2.99 -10.57
CA ALA A 50 -0.12 4.16 -10.22
C ALA A 50 -0.10 5.28 -11.27
N ASP A 51 -1.28 5.75 -11.69
CA ASP A 51 -1.41 6.75 -12.76
C ASP A 51 -1.12 8.19 -12.28
N TYR A 52 0.06 8.39 -11.69
CA TYR A 52 0.49 9.70 -11.20
C TYR A 52 0.64 10.75 -12.31
N GLU A 53 0.91 10.32 -13.53
CA GLU A 53 1.08 11.19 -14.67
C GLU A 53 -0.22 11.92 -15.04
N ASN A 54 -1.38 11.26 -14.89
CA ASN A 54 -2.70 11.83 -15.21
C ASN A 54 -3.41 12.39 -13.99
N ASN A 55 -3.42 11.68 -12.86
CA ASN A 55 -4.17 12.11 -11.68
C ASN A 55 -3.52 13.26 -10.90
N LYS A 56 -2.21 13.49 -11.09
CA LYS A 56 -1.45 14.59 -10.46
C LYS A 56 -1.52 14.62 -8.93
N ILE A 57 -1.78 13.49 -8.27
CA ILE A 57 -1.87 13.39 -6.81
C ILE A 57 -0.59 13.91 -6.15
N HIS A 58 0.57 13.52 -6.66
CA HIS A 58 1.86 13.95 -6.11
C HIS A 58 2.10 15.46 -6.22
N ASN A 59 1.59 16.11 -7.28
CA ASN A 59 1.67 17.57 -7.39
C ASN A 59 0.74 18.25 -6.40
N ARG A 60 -0.48 17.72 -6.24
CA ARG A 60 -1.50 18.32 -5.39
C ARG A 60 -1.25 18.11 -3.89
N TRP A 61 -0.80 16.90 -3.51
CA TRP A 61 -0.76 16.50 -2.11
C TRP A 61 0.65 16.18 -1.57
N PHE A 62 1.62 15.82 -2.43
CA PHE A 62 2.93 15.36 -2.00
C PHE A 62 4.04 16.35 -2.30
N HIS A 63 3.72 17.65 -2.38
CA HIS A 63 4.70 18.73 -2.64
C HIS A 63 5.60 18.46 -3.85
N ASN A 64 5.03 17.92 -4.93
CA ASN A 64 5.72 17.48 -6.14
C ASN A 64 6.70 16.29 -5.95
N ILE A 65 6.66 15.61 -4.82
CA ILE A 65 7.42 14.37 -4.63
C ILE A 65 6.70 13.24 -5.38
N LEU A 66 7.28 12.76 -6.47
CA LEU A 66 6.81 11.58 -7.17
C LEU A 66 7.29 10.34 -6.40
N PRO A 67 6.39 9.50 -5.85
CA PRO A 67 6.79 8.29 -5.14
C PRO A 67 7.48 7.28 -6.05
N GLU A 68 8.49 6.59 -5.54
CA GLU A 68 8.88 5.29 -6.08
C GLU A 68 7.71 4.32 -5.91
N ARG A 69 7.60 3.34 -6.81
CA ARG A 69 6.43 2.49 -6.94
C ARG A 69 6.80 1.03 -6.77
N TYR A 70 6.00 0.32 -6.00
CA TYR A 70 6.11 -1.12 -5.88
C TYR A 70 4.73 -1.76 -5.86
N ASP A 71 4.55 -2.80 -6.64
CA ASP A 71 3.35 -3.64 -6.62
C ASP A 71 3.70 -5.05 -7.10
N PHE A 72 3.45 -6.04 -6.26
CA PHE A 72 3.78 -7.43 -6.57
C PHE A 72 2.95 -8.03 -7.72
N ALA A 73 1.77 -7.47 -8.00
CA ALA A 73 0.86 -7.95 -9.05
C ALA A 73 1.04 -7.23 -10.39
N ILE A 74 1.71 -6.08 -10.41
CA ILE A 74 1.93 -5.28 -11.62
C ILE A 74 3.35 -5.50 -12.13
N PRO A 75 3.56 -6.18 -13.28
CA PRO A 75 4.90 -6.53 -13.77
C PRO A 75 5.87 -5.35 -13.83
N LYS A 76 5.38 -4.20 -14.27
CA LYS A 76 6.16 -2.95 -14.36
C LYS A 76 6.75 -2.50 -13.02
N TRP A 77 6.04 -2.77 -11.92
CA TRP A 77 6.39 -2.31 -10.57
C TRP A 77 6.76 -3.45 -9.62
N SER A 78 6.91 -4.69 -10.12
CA SER A 78 7.12 -5.89 -9.29
C SER A 78 8.51 -6.00 -8.64
N LYS A 79 9.43 -5.12 -9.02
CA LYS A 79 10.76 -5.06 -8.42
C LYS A 79 10.80 -4.01 -7.32
N MET A 80 11.02 -4.46 -6.07
CA MET A 80 11.17 -3.57 -4.93
C MET A 80 12.31 -2.56 -5.16
N PRO A 81 12.05 -1.24 -5.06
CA PRO A 81 13.08 -0.22 -5.15
C PRO A 81 14.17 -0.40 -4.09
N LYS A 82 15.42 -0.11 -4.46
CA LYS A 82 16.57 -0.21 -3.55
C LYS A 82 16.57 0.92 -2.53
N GLY A 83 17.22 0.66 -1.38
CA GLY A 83 17.39 1.66 -0.32
C GLY A 83 16.13 1.85 0.54
N THR A 84 16.11 2.96 1.24
CA THR A 84 15.05 3.39 2.15
C THR A 84 14.48 4.74 1.72
N PHE A 85 13.30 5.07 2.22
CA PHE A 85 12.56 6.29 1.89
C PHE A 85 12.17 7.02 3.17
N ASP A 86 12.02 8.33 3.11
CA ASP A 86 11.54 9.09 4.26
C ASP A 86 10.14 8.61 4.69
N GLY A 87 9.23 8.48 3.74
CA GLY A 87 7.89 7.93 3.98
C GLY A 87 7.60 6.70 3.12
N VAL A 88 6.96 5.71 3.74
CA VAL A 88 6.37 4.56 3.04
C VAL A 88 4.89 4.57 3.31
N PHE A 89 4.08 4.45 2.28
CA PHE A 89 2.63 4.36 2.45
C PHE A 89 2.04 3.22 1.61
N SER A 90 0.97 2.65 2.12
CA SER A 90 0.09 1.75 1.37
C SER A 90 -1.37 2.03 1.71
N VAL A 91 -2.22 2.01 0.69
CA VAL A 91 -3.64 2.33 0.81
C VAL A 91 -4.43 1.28 0.05
N ASP A 92 -5.36 0.61 0.73
CA ASP A 92 -6.15 -0.47 0.15
C ASP A 92 -5.28 -1.64 -0.35
N VAL A 93 -4.35 -2.10 0.51
CA VAL A 93 -3.35 -3.13 0.18
C VAL A 93 -3.28 -4.23 1.25
N MET A 94 -3.18 -3.87 2.52
CA MET A 94 -2.87 -4.83 3.59
C MET A 94 -3.98 -5.88 3.79
N GLU A 95 -5.24 -5.52 3.57
CA GLU A 95 -6.39 -6.41 3.59
C GLU A 95 -6.40 -7.47 2.46
N HIS A 96 -5.57 -7.24 1.44
CA HIS A 96 -5.35 -8.19 0.34
C HIS A 96 -4.18 -9.16 0.61
N ILE A 97 -3.42 -8.94 1.69
CA ILE A 97 -2.31 -9.81 2.08
C ILE A 97 -2.84 -10.97 2.91
N PRO A 98 -2.51 -12.24 2.59
CA PRO A 98 -2.87 -13.37 3.44
C PRO A 98 -2.38 -13.18 4.87
N GLU A 99 -3.15 -13.59 5.87
CA GLU A 99 -2.85 -13.37 7.28
C GLU A 99 -1.45 -13.87 7.67
N GLU A 100 -1.06 -15.03 7.14
CA GLU A 100 0.26 -15.63 7.37
C GLU A 100 1.44 -14.80 6.82
N GLU A 101 1.19 -13.88 5.88
CA GLU A 101 2.20 -13.01 5.26
C GLU A 101 2.19 -11.58 5.82
N VAL A 102 1.18 -11.19 6.58
CA VAL A 102 0.99 -9.81 7.10
C VAL A 102 2.20 -9.32 7.90
N ASP A 103 2.73 -10.15 8.81
CA ASP A 103 3.86 -9.77 9.67
C ASP A 103 5.12 -9.44 8.84
N ASP A 104 5.41 -10.20 7.79
CA ASP A 104 6.57 -9.97 6.92
C ASP A 104 6.40 -8.75 6.03
N VAL A 105 5.19 -8.52 5.54
CA VAL A 105 4.87 -7.33 4.73
C VAL A 105 4.95 -6.06 5.58
N LEU A 106 4.39 -6.06 6.79
CA LEU A 106 4.52 -4.93 7.72
C LEU A 106 5.99 -4.67 8.07
N LYS A 107 6.76 -5.71 8.35
CA LYS A 107 8.21 -5.58 8.59
C LYS A 107 8.89 -4.88 7.42
N THR A 108 8.56 -5.26 6.19
CA THR A 108 9.13 -4.62 4.99
C THR A 108 8.79 -3.13 4.93
N HIS A 109 7.56 -2.72 5.25
CA HIS A 109 7.20 -1.31 5.30
C HIS A 109 8.09 -0.53 6.27
N PHE A 110 8.26 -1.04 7.50
CA PHE A 110 9.08 -0.37 8.51
C PHE A 110 10.57 -0.39 8.16
N GLU A 111 11.09 -1.46 7.56
CA GLU A 111 12.49 -1.52 7.11
C GLU A 111 12.79 -0.53 5.98
N LYS A 112 11.81 -0.26 5.13
CA LYS A 112 11.93 0.70 4.02
C LYS A 112 11.74 2.16 4.45
N ALA A 113 11.10 2.43 5.58
CA ALA A 113 10.79 3.77 6.04
C ALA A 113 11.85 4.34 6.97
N ASN A 114 12.29 5.58 6.74
CA ASN A 114 13.19 6.30 7.63
C ASN A 114 12.44 7.13 8.69
N LYS A 115 11.28 7.72 8.33
CA LYS A 115 10.59 8.69 9.17
C LYS A 115 9.15 8.28 9.49
N PHE A 116 8.37 7.84 8.50
CA PHE A 116 6.99 7.43 8.75
C PHE A 116 6.54 6.26 7.88
N VAL A 117 5.57 5.51 8.38
CA VAL A 117 4.74 4.55 7.64
C VAL A 117 3.28 4.99 7.76
N PHE A 118 2.58 5.07 6.65
CA PHE A 118 1.13 5.32 6.59
C PHE A 118 0.42 4.11 5.98
N LEU A 119 -0.59 3.60 6.68
CA LEU A 119 -1.37 2.43 6.26
C LEU A 119 -2.85 2.78 6.25
N GLY A 120 -3.47 2.79 5.08
CA GLY A 120 -4.93 2.86 4.92
C GLY A 120 -5.47 1.45 4.67
N ILE A 121 -6.12 0.87 5.67
CA ILE A 121 -6.56 -0.53 5.67
C ILE A 121 -8.08 -0.60 5.79
N SER A 122 -8.74 -1.38 4.92
CA SER A 122 -10.15 -1.68 5.07
C SER A 122 -10.38 -2.81 6.09
N THR A 123 -11.34 -2.61 6.97
CA THR A 123 -11.78 -3.61 7.95
C THR A 123 -13.06 -4.32 7.51
N GLN A 124 -13.43 -4.20 6.24
CA GLN A 124 -14.66 -4.77 5.67
C GLN A 124 -14.36 -5.61 4.43
N LEU A 125 -15.29 -6.50 4.10
CA LEU A 125 -15.22 -7.27 2.86
C LEU A 125 -15.21 -6.35 1.64
N ALA A 126 -14.46 -6.73 0.60
CA ALA A 126 -14.49 -6.07 -0.69
C ALA A 126 -15.79 -6.36 -1.45
N ASN A 127 -16.15 -5.45 -2.36
CA ASN A 127 -17.16 -5.75 -3.38
C ASN A 127 -16.59 -6.68 -4.47
N GLN A 128 -15.29 -6.74 -4.63
CA GLN A 128 -14.60 -7.55 -5.63
C GLN A 128 -14.39 -8.98 -5.15
N ILE A 129 -14.70 -9.94 -6.02
CA ILE A 129 -14.41 -11.37 -5.85
C ILE A 129 -13.26 -11.76 -6.76
N LEU A 130 -12.32 -12.56 -6.22
CA LEU A 130 -11.20 -13.12 -6.96
C LEU A 130 -11.69 -14.17 -7.97
N PRO A 131 -10.92 -14.47 -9.05
CA PRO A 131 -11.26 -15.51 -10.02
C PRO A 131 -11.52 -16.90 -9.42
N ASN A 132 -10.93 -17.21 -8.26
CA ASN A 132 -11.17 -18.46 -7.53
C ASN A 132 -12.43 -18.46 -6.65
N GLY A 133 -13.21 -17.38 -6.65
CA GLY A 133 -14.44 -17.24 -5.88
C GLY A 133 -14.28 -16.72 -4.45
N GLU A 134 -13.06 -16.46 -3.98
CA GLU A 134 -12.81 -15.87 -2.67
C GLU A 134 -12.96 -14.34 -2.72
N ASN A 135 -13.22 -13.71 -1.56
CA ASN A 135 -13.26 -12.25 -1.48
C ASN A 135 -11.87 -11.66 -1.70
N ALA A 136 -11.78 -10.53 -2.40
CA ALA A 136 -10.50 -9.89 -2.65
C ALA A 136 -9.83 -9.37 -1.36
N HIS A 137 -10.60 -9.00 -0.33
CA HIS A 137 -10.06 -8.80 1.02
C HIS A 137 -9.96 -10.15 1.73
N CYS A 138 -8.79 -10.76 1.73
CA CYS A 138 -8.57 -12.08 2.33
C CYS A 138 -8.24 -12.02 3.83
N THR A 139 -7.88 -10.83 4.35
CA THR A 139 -7.62 -10.59 5.78
C THR A 139 -8.50 -9.44 6.25
N VAL A 140 -9.68 -9.80 6.79
CA VAL A 140 -10.68 -8.84 7.28
C VAL A 140 -10.73 -8.94 8.79
N GLU A 141 -10.01 -8.05 9.44
CA GLU A 141 -9.83 -7.99 10.89
C GLU A 141 -10.18 -6.60 11.41
N ASP A 142 -10.46 -6.49 12.71
CA ASP A 142 -10.81 -5.23 13.34
C ASP A 142 -9.59 -4.31 13.57
N GLN A 143 -9.86 -3.09 14.00
CA GLN A 143 -8.84 -2.07 14.24
C GLN A 143 -7.83 -2.51 15.32
N ASP A 144 -8.27 -3.21 16.36
CA ASP A 144 -7.40 -3.62 17.48
C ASP A 144 -6.42 -4.70 17.01
N TRP A 145 -6.87 -5.63 16.20
CA TRP A 145 -6.01 -6.64 15.58
C TRP A 145 -4.92 -6.00 14.72
N TRP A 146 -5.31 -5.12 13.79
CA TRP A 146 -4.35 -4.41 12.93
C TRP A 146 -3.37 -3.55 13.73
N THR A 147 -3.86 -2.83 14.73
CA THR A 147 -3.01 -2.01 15.62
C THR A 147 -1.97 -2.88 16.33
N SER A 148 -2.35 -4.04 16.85
CA SER A 148 -1.43 -4.96 17.51
C SER A 148 -0.31 -5.45 16.59
N LYS A 149 -0.65 -5.78 15.33
CA LYS A 149 0.32 -6.20 14.31
C LYS A 149 1.30 -5.07 13.94
N ILE A 150 0.78 -3.86 13.74
CA ILE A 150 1.58 -2.67 13.40
C ILE A 150 2.54 -2.31 14.52
N VAL A 151 2.08 -2.27 15.76
CA VAL A 151 2.92 -1.98 16.94
C VAL A 151 4.04 -3.02 17.07
N LYS A 152 3.71 -4.30 16.96
CA LYS A 152 4.70 -5.39 17.00
C LYS A 152 5.76 -5.27 15.89
N ALA A 153 5.37 -4.89 14.68
CA ALA A 153 6.30 -4.70 13.57
C ALA A 153 7.22 -3.49 13.78
N ASN A 154 6.70 -2.39 14.35
CA ASN A 154 7.47 -1.18 14.63
C ASN A 154 8.52 -1.38 15.75
N ILE A 155 8.18 -2.09 16.81
CA ILE A 155 9.10 -2.35 17.94
C ILE A 155 10.36 -3.09 17.47
N LYS A 156 10.26 -3.96 16.48
CA LYS A 156 11.42 -4.72 15.96
C LYS A 156 12.45 -3.83 15.22
N LYS A 157 12.12 -2.57 14.95
CA LYS A 157 13.03 -1.60 14.32
C LYS A 157 13.88 -0.84 15.34
N ILE A 158 13.42 -0.78 16.58
CA ILE A 158 14.13 -0.13 17.70
C ILE A 158 15.15 -1.09 18.29
#